data_69acbf47f3ca43f9b9d052a01d1f6ccd
#
_entry.id   69acbf47f3ca43f9b9d052a01d1f6ccd
#
_cell.length_a   1.000
_cell.length_b   1.000
_cell.length_c   1.000
_cell.angle_alpha   90.00
_cell.angle_beta   90.00
_cell.angle_gamma   90.00
#
_symmetry.space_group_name_H-M   'P 1'
#
loop_
_entity.id
_entity.type
_entity.pdbx_description
1 polymer ?
#
loop_
_entity_poly.entity_id
_entity_poly.type
_entity_poly.pdbx_seq_one_letter_code
_entity_poly.pdbx_strand_id
1 'polypeptide(L)'
;MSNGDTARTYPTRPYLAVSAAIFRDGRVLIVRRARPPAHGLYTLPGGGVELGETLEGAIIREVREETGLEIAPLALVGFREAIARDDAGRVERHFVILPFAARWVGGEIALSEELAEAHWRKLDELTGLKTTEGLAEIIAAAAERMALARQLPKS
;
A
#
# COMPACT_ATOMS: atom_id res chain seq x y z
N MET A 1 6.01 11.93 -9.43
CA MET A 1 7.17 11.07 -9.13
C MET A 1 7.44 10.01 -10.18
N SER A 2 7.29 10.40 -11.43
CA SER A 2 7.54 9.52 -12.57
C SER A 2 8.99 9.04 -12.69
N ASN A 3 9.95 9.82 -12.18
CA ASN A 3 11.37 9.48 -12.26
C ASN A 3 11.78 8.32 -11.34
N GLY A 4 11.07 8.09 -10.26
CA GLY A 4 11.41 7.03 -9.31
C GLY A 4 11.16 5.62 -9.85
N ASP A 5 10.15 5.47 -10.69
CA ASP A 5 9.79 4.17 -11.25
C ASP A 5 10.80 3.69 -12.30
N THR A 6 11.26 4.58 -13.16
CA THR A 6 12.27 4.27 -14.16
C THR A 6 13.61 3.92 -13.50
N ALA A 7 14.00 4.65 -12.45
CA ALA A 7 15.25 4.40 -11.72
C ALA A 7 15.25 3.08 -10.97
N ARG A 8 14.07 2.48 -10.72
CA ARG A 8 13.92 1.22 -9.99
C ARG A 8 13.78 0.01 -10.89
N THR A 9 13.80 0.20 -12.21
CA THR A 9 13.83 -0.89 -13.19
C THR A 9 15.26 -1.37 -13.34
N TYR A 10 15.47 -2.70 -13.30
CA TYR A 10 16.78 -3.34 -13.28
C TYR A 10 17.67 -2.79 -12.16
N PRO A 11 17.21 -2.92 -10.92
CA PRO A 11 17.91 -2.33 -9.78
C PRO A 11 19.20 -3.05 -9.44
N THR A 12 20.11 -2.36 -8.75
CA THR A 12 21.34 -2.95 -8.21
C THR A 12 21.17 -3.42 -6.77
N ARG A 13 20.00 -3.16 -6.18
CA ARG A 13 19.66 -3.55 -4.80
C ARG A 13 18.13 -3.60 -4.65
N PRO A 14 17.62 -4.30 -3.62
CA PRO A 14 16.20 -4.22 -3.30
C PRO A 14 15.81 -2.81 -2.88
N TYR A 15 14.57 -2.42 -3.19
CA TYR A 15 14.00 -1.15 -2.78
C TYR A 15 12.98 -1.36 -1.67
N LEU A 16 13.03 -0.51 -0.67
CA LEU A 16 12.11 -0.50 0.44
C LEU A 16 10.87 0.32 0.08
N ALA A 17 9.71 -0.25 0.33
CA ALA A 17 8.43 0.41 0.09
C ALA A 17 7.49 0.21 1.27
N VAL A 18 6.48 1.05 1.36
CA VAL A 18 5.42 0.96 2.38
C VAL A 18 4.07 0.96 1.70
N SER A 19 3.08 0.35 2.34
CA SER A 19 1.70 0.39 1.92
C SER A 19 0.79 0.55 3.15
N ALA A 20 -0.48 0.92 2.93
CA ALA A 20 -1.40 1.12 4.02
C ALA A 20 -2.76 0.49 3.74
N ALA A 21 -3.21 -0.36 4.67
CA ALA A 21 -4.59 -0.78 4.76
C ALA A 21 -5.31 0.29 5.59
N ILE A 22 -6.00 1.19 4.92
CA ILE A 22 -6.65 2.35 5.53
C ILE A 22 -8.10 2.01 5.82
N PHE A 23 -8.50 2.12 7.08
CA PHE A 23 -9.85 1.81 7.52
C PHE A 23 -10.66 3.06 7.82
N ARG A 24 -11.89 3.07 7.32
CA ARG A 24 -12.89 4.12 7.56
C ARG A 24 -14.26 3.46 7.64
N ASP A 25 -14.93 3.59 8.78
CA ASP A 25 -16.28 3.06 8.99
C ASP A 25 -16.43 1.58 8.62
N GLY A 26 -15.45 0.76 9.05
CA GLY A 26 -15.46 -0.67 8.81
C GLY A 26 -15.09 -1.11 7.40
N ARG A 27 -14.66 -0.18 6.56
CA ARG A 27 -14.24 -0.45 5.18
C ARG A 27 -12.76 -0.13 5.00
N VAL A 28 -12.14 -0.81 4.06
CA VAL A 28 -10.74 -0.61 3.70
C VAL A 28 -10.65 0.02 2.32
N LEU A 29 -9.69 0.90 2.14
CA LEU A 29 -9.45 1.51 0.83
C LEU A 29 -8.61 0.57 -0.03
N ILE A 30 -9.13 0.21 -1.19
CA ILE A 30 -8.37 -0.47 -2.23
C ILE A 30 -8.26 0.44 -3.44
N VAL A 31 -7.13 0.35 -4.12
CA VAL A 31 -6.85 1.18 -5.29
C VAL A 31 -6.44 0.28 -6.45
N ARG A 32 -6.73 0.70 -7.69
CA ARG A 32 -6.28 -0.02 -8.89
C ARG A 32 -5.16 0.77 -9.54
N ARG A 33 -4.07 0.10 -9.82
CA ARG A 33 -2.89 0.73 -10.40
C ARG A 33 -3.09 1.04 -11.88
N ALA A 34 -2.72 2.25 -12.28
CA ALA A 34 -2.78 2.71 -13.67
C ALA A 34 -1.47 2.49 -14.43
N ARG A 35 -0.39 2.13 -13.71
CA ARG A 35 0.98 2.00 -14.26
C ARG A 35 1.69 0.77 -13.72
N PRO A 36 2.71 0.25 -14.42
CA PRO A 36 3.59 -0.79 -13.87
C PRO A 36 4.34 -0.29 -12.63
N PRO A 37 4.72 -1.17 -11.69
CA PRO A 37 4.41 -2.60 -11.66
C PRO A 37 2.95 -2.86 -11.27
N ALA A 38 2.46 -4.06 -11.56
CA ALA A 38 1.11 -4.51 -11.20
C ALA A 38 -0.01 -3.66 -11.84
N HIS A 39 0.21 -3.17 -13.07
CA HIS A 39 -0.78 -2.39 -13.83
C HIS A 39 -2.11 -3.13 -13.92
N GLY A 40 -3.19 -2.44 -13.57
CA GLY A 40 -4.55 -2.99 -13.62
C GLY A 40 -4.95 -3.84 -12.43
N LEU A 41 -4.05 -4.10 -11.49
CA LEU A 41 -4.36 -4.87 -10.29
C LEU A 41 -4.82 -3.96 -9.16
N TYR A 42 -5.73 -4.49 -8.34
CA TYR A 42 -6.12 -3.84 -7.10
C TYR A 42 -5.10 -4.14 -6.00
N THR A 43 -4.80 -3.14 -5.21
CA THR A 43 -3.80 -3.23 -4.15
C THR A 43 -4.07 -2.14 -3.09
N LEU A 44 -3.14 -2.00 -2.15
CA LEU A 44 -3.16 -0.91 -1.17
C LEU A 44 -2.36 0.28 -1.70
N PRO A 45 -2.74 1.51 -1.35
CA PRO A 45 -1.91 2.66 -1.68
C PRO A 45 -0.59 2.62 -0.93
N GLY A 46 0.44 3.16 -1.53
CA GLY A 46 1.79 3.19 -0.95
C GLY A 46 2.83 3.57 -1.98
N GLY A 47 4.08 3.43 -1.61
CA GLY A 47 5.21 3.74 -2.49
C GLY A 47 6.54 3.63 -1.77
N GLY A 48 7.59 4.14 -2.40
CA GLY A 48 8.95 4.00 -1.91
C GLY A 48 9.27 4.86 -0.69
N VAL A 49 10.11 4.31 0.16
CA VAL A 49 10.68 5.05 1.29
C VAL A 49 11.90 5.81 0.76
N GLU A 50 11.96 7.10 1.03
CA GLU A 50 13.07 7.94 0.62
C GLU A 50 14.16 7.95 1.69
N LEU A 51 15.39 8.19 1.26
CA LEU A 51 16.53 8.23 2.17
C LEU A 51 16.30 9.26 3.29
N GLY A 52 16.47 8.81 4.53
CA GLY A 52 16.26 9.68 5.70
C GLY A 52 14.83 9.76 6.20
N GLU A 53 13.91 9.14 5.48
CA GLU A 53 12.49 9.13 5.84
C GLU A 53 12.18 7.97 6.78
N THR A 54 11.36 8.19 7.81
CA THR A 54 10.84 7.09 8.62
C THR A 54 9.77 6.33 7.83
N LEU A 55 9.48 5.09 8.22
CA LEU A 55 8.42 4.31 7.57
C LEU A 55 7.07 4.99 7.74
N GLU A 56 6.76 5.51 8.92
CA GLU A 56 5.50 6.22 9.16
C GLU A 56 5.42 7.50 8.33
N GLY A 57 6.51 8.26 8.28
CA GLY A 57 6.56 9.47 7.45
C GLY A 57 6.35 9.16 5.98
N ALA A 58 6.96 8.08 5.50
CA ALA A 58 6.83 7.64 4.11
C ALA A 58 5.39 7.28 3.76
N ILE A 59 4.71 6.52 4.62
CA ILE A 59 3.34 6.09 4.31
C ILE A 59 2.34 7.24 4.38
N ILE A 60 2.52 8.17 5.32
CA ILE A 60 1.68 9.37 5.39
C ILE A 60 1.84 10.19 4.11
N ARG A 61 3.07 10.40 3.68
CA ARG A 61 3.39 11.16 2.46
C ARG A 61 2.82 10.48 1.22
N GLU A 62 3.09 9.18 1.04
CA GLU A 62 2.64 8.44 -0.15
C GLU A 62 1.11 8.40 -0.27
N VAL A 63 0.42 8.17 0.83
CA VAL A 63 -1.04 8.17 0.83
C VAL A 63 -1.58 9.55 0.45
N ARG A 64 -1.00 10.61 0.99
CA ARG A 64 -1.40 11.98 0.66
C ARG A 64 -1.17 12.27 -0.82
N GLU A 65 -0.01 11.91 -1.35
CA GLU A 65 0.33 12.14 -2.76
C GLU A 65 -0.57 11.36 -3.72
N GLU A 66 -0.84 10.09 -3.40
CA GLU A 66 -1.59 9.21 -4.30
C GLU A 66 -3.10 9.39 -4.20
N THR A 67 -3.63 9.69 -3.02
CA THR A 67 -5.07 9.64 -2.77
C THR A 67 -5.67 10.91 -2.19
N GLY A 68 -4.85 11.84 -1.73
CA GLY A 68 -5.33 13.05 -1.04
C GLY A 68 -5.77 12.83 0.39
N LEU A 69 -5.65 11.61 0.92
CA LEU A 69 -6.11 11.29 2.26
C LEU A 69 -5.06 11.55 3.33
N GLU A 70 -5.54 11.88 4.52
CA GLU A 70 -4.73 11.95 5.72
C GLU A 70 -5.02 10.73 6.59
N ILE A 71 -3.97 10.09 7.08
CA ILE A 71 -4.07 8.85 7.84
C ILE A 71 -3.27 8.91 9.14
N ALA A 72 -3.67 8.06 10.09
CA ALA A 72 -2.92 7.78 11.30
C ALA A 72 -2.44 6.32 11.22
N PRO A 73 -1.15 6.07 10.93
CA PRO A 73 -0.61 4.72 10.95
C PRO A 73 -0.65 4.15 12.38
N LEU A 74 -1.09 2.90 12.49
CA LEU A 74 -1.19 2.24 13.80
C LEU A 74 -0.03 1.28 14.03
N ALA A 75 0.21 0.37 13.09
CA ALA A 75 1.23 -0.66 13.25
C ALA A 75 1.57 -1.31 11.93
N LEU A 76 2.79 -1.83 11.83
CA LEU A 76 3.17 -2.74 10.75
C LEU A 76 2.46 -4.07 10.95
N VAL A 77 1.99 -4.67 9.86
CA VAL A 77 1.22 -5.93 9.92
C VAL A 77 1.85 -7.05 9.10
N GLY A 78 3.10 -6.92 8.76
CA GLY A 78 3.82 -7.95 8.03
C GLY A 78 4.82 -7.38 7.05
N PHE A 79 5.12 -8.18 6.04
CA PHE A 79 5.94 -7.74 4.92
C PHE A 79 5.56 -8.54 3.68
N ARG A 80 5.94 -8.02 2.53
CA ARG A 80 5.76 -8.71 1.27
C ARG A 80 7.01 -8.47 0.41
N GLU A 81 7.48 -9.52 -0.26
CA GLU A 81 8.56 -9.41 -1.22
C GLU A 81 7.98 -9.47 -2.62
N ALA A 82 8.27 -8.47 -3.44
CA ALA A 82 7.81 -8.41 -4.82
C ALA A 82 9.03 -8.42 -5.73
N ILE A 83 9.30 -9.58 -6.31
CA ILE A 83 10.44 -9.79 -7.21
C ILE A 83 9.91 -10.16 -8.58
N ALA A 84 10.21 -9.35 -9.59
CA ALA A 84 9.86 -9.62 -10.97
C ALA A 84 11.12 -9.82 -11.79
N ARG A 85 11.11 -10.86 -12.64
CA ARG A 85 12.23 -11.18 -13.53
C ARG A 85 11.78 -11.08 -14.98
N ASP A 86 12.70 -10.69 -15.84
CA ASP A 86 12.46 -10.69 -17.29
C ASP A 86 12.64 -12.10 -17.85
N ASP A 87 12.43 -12.25 -19.17
CA ASP A 87 12.52 -13.53 -19.86
C ASP A 87 13.95 -14.13 -19.82
N ALA A 88 14.95 -13.30 -19.63
CA ALA A 88 16.35 -13.73 -19.48
C ALA A 88 16.70 -14.11 -18.04
N GLY A 89 15.75 -14.00 -17.10
CA GLY A 89 15.96 -14.32 -15.70
C GLY A 89 16.58 -13.19 -14.87
N ARG A 90 16.80 -12.03 -15.48
CA ARG A 90 17.35 -10.88 -14.75
C ARG A 90 16.28 -10.25 -13.87
N VAL A 91 16.67 -9.77 -12.70
CA VAL A 91 15.74 -9.06 -11.81
C VAL A 91 15.39 -7.71 -12.42
N GLU A 92 14.14 -7.57 -12.87
CA GLU A 92 13.62 -6.33 -13.42
C GLU A 92 13.13 -5.38 -12.32
N ARG A 93 12.54 -5.93 -11.26
CA ARG A 93 12.07 -5.17 -10.09
C ARG A 93 12.26 -6.00 -8.82
N HIS A 94 12.61 -5.34 -7.73
CA HIS A 94 12.72 -5.99 -6.43
C HIS A 94 12.34 -4.99 -5.33
N PHE A 95 11.17 -5.23 -4.70
CA PHE A 95 10.68 -4.41 -3.60
C PHE A 95 10.47 -5.26 -2.36
N VAL A 96 10.82 -4.70 -1.21
CA VAL A 96 10.39 -5.20 0.10
C VAL A 96 9.35 -4.21 0.59
N ILE A 97 8.11 -4.66 0.72
CA ILE A 97 6.96 -3.81 1.04
C ILE A 97 6.54 -4.07 2.47
N LEU A 98 6.44 -3.00 3.25
CA LEU A 98 6.04 -3.05 4.66
C LEU A 98 4.64 -2.45 4.80
N PRO A 99 3.60 -3.29 4.96
CA PRO A 99 2.23 -2.81 5.09
C PRO A 99 1.90 -2.34 6.50
N PHE A 100 1.20 -1.22 6.58
CA PHE A 100 0.65 -0.68 7.82
C PHE A 100 -0.85 -0.92 7.91
N ALA A 101 -1.35 -1.14 9.12
CA ALA A 101 -2.73 -0.87 9.44
C ALA A 101 -2.84 0.61 9.78
N ALA A 102 -3.80 1.33 9.21
CA ALA A 102 -3.93 2.76 9.41
C ALA A 102 -5.41 3.16 9.48
N ARG A 103 -5.66 4.29 10.14
CA ARG A 103 -7.00 4.86 10.22
C ARG A 103 -7.08 6.12 9.35
N TRP A 104 -8.18 6.27 8.62
CA TRP A 104 -8.49 7.52 7.94
C TRP A 104 -8.77 8.60 9.01
N VAL A 105 -8.17 9.77 8.86
CA VAL A 105 -8.38 10.89 9.79
C VAL A 105 -8.80 12.17 9.09
N GLY A 106 -8.74 12.22 7.77
CA GLY A 106 -9.16 13.40 7.04
C GLY A 106 -8.95 13.29 5.53
N GLY A 107 -9.45 14.26 4.81
CA GLY A 107 -9.33 14.35 3.36
C GLY A 107 -10.35 13.51 2.60
N GLU A 108 -10.51 13.83 1.33
CA GLU A 108 -11.36 13.07 0.41
C GLU A 108 -10.51 12.61 -0.78
N ILE A 109 -10.97 11.54 -1.43
CA ILE A 109 -10.20 10.91 -2.51
C ILE A 109 -9.98 11.87 -3.67
N ALA A 110 -8.71 12.10 -4.00
CA ALA A 110 -8.25 12.84 -5.16
C ALA A 110 -7.04 12.08 -5.71
N LEU A 111 -7.28 11.25 -6.71
CA LEU A 111 -6.27 10.31 -7.20
C LEU A 111 -5.18 10.98 -8.02
N SER A 112 -3.93 10.52 -7.84
CA SER A 112 -2.83 10.87 -8.72
C SER A 112 -2.94 10.05 -10.02
N GLU A 113 -2.07 10.38 -10.98
CA GLU A 113 -2.02 9.66 -12.27
C GLU A 113 -1.57 8.21 -12.13
N GLU A 114 -1.00 7.83 -11.01
CA GLU A 114 -0.55 6.46 -10.78
C GLU A 114 -1.67 5.49 -10.48
N LEU A 115 -2.84 6.02 -10.07
CA LEU A 115 -4.00 5.22 -9.70
C LEU A 115 -5.18 5.49 -10.64
N ALA A 116 -5.83 4.41 -11.07
CA ALA A 116 -6.99 4.49 -11.96
C ALA A 116 -8.31 4.56 -11.20
N GLU A 117 -8.39 3.90 -10.04
CA GLU A 117 -9.60 3.80 -9.24
C GLU A 117 -9.25 3.70 -7.76
N ALA A 118 -10.22 4.08 -6.91
CA ALA A 118 -10.15 3.86 -5.47
C ALA A 118 -11.55 3.56 -4.96
N HIS A 119 -11.67 2.56 -4.09
CA HIS A 119 -12.96 2.13 -3.54
C HIS A 119 -12.82 1.76 -2.07
N TRP A 120 -13.79 2.20 -1.27
CA TRP A 120 -13.95 1.73 0.10
C TRP A 120 -14.75 0.43 0.07
N ARG A 121 -14.15 -0.66 0.55
CA ARG A 121 -14.75 -2.00 0.47
C ARG A 121 -14.77 -2.67 1.84
N LYS A 122 -15.84 -3.43 2.08
CA LYS A 122 -15.87 -4.38 3.20
C LYS A 122 -14.99 -5.57 2.85
N LEU A 123 -14.52 -6.30 3.87
CA LEU A 123 -13.65 -7.46 3.66
C LEU A 123 -14.27 -8.52 2.72
N ASP A 124 -15.57 -8.73 2.81
CA ASP A 124 -16.28 -9.69 1.97
C ASP A 124 -16.51 -9.20 0.53
N GLU A 125 -16.24 -7.92 0.27
CA GLU A 125 -16.39 -7.33 -1.07
C GLU A 125 -15.12 -7.39 -1.91
N LEU A 126 -14.08 -8.08 -1.43
CA LEU A 126 -12.81 -8.21 -2.15
C LEU A 126 -12.78 -9.44 -3.09
N THR A 127 -13.71 -10.37 -2.90
CA THR A 127 -13.81 -11.60 -3.70
C THR A 127 -14.04 -11.27 -5.18
N GLY A 128 -13.30 -11.93 -6.06
CA GLY A 128 -13.44 -11.76 -7.50
C GLY A 128 -12.64 -10.62 -8.10
N LEU A 129 -11.99 -9.81 -7.28
CA LEU A 129 -11.10 -8.75 -7.78
C LEU A 129 -9.73 -9.31 -8.13
N LYS A 130 -9.14 -8.80 -9.20
CA LYS A 130 -7.76 -9.13 -9.55
C LYS A 130 -6.84 -8.28 -8.69
N THR A 131 -6.21 -8.91 -7.72
CA THR A 131 -5.38 -8.22 -6.73
C THR A 131 -3.91 -8.61 -6.84
N THR A 132 -3.05 -7.81 -6.21
CA THR A 132 -1.67 -8.20 -5.97
C THR A 132 -1.66 -9.40 -5.01
N GLU A 133 -0.60 -10.20 -5.11
CA GLU A 133 -0.46 -11.42 -4.30
C GLU A 133 -0.46 -11.10 -2.81
N GLY A 134 -1.24 -11.87 -2.05
CA GLY A 134 -1.28 -11.75 -0.59
C GLY A 134 -2.11 -10.58 -0.06
N LEU A 135 -2.84 -9.86 -0.91
CA LEU A 135 -3.59 -8.68 -0.48
C LEU A 135 -4.64 -9.00 0.58
N ALA A 136 -5.43 -10.05 0.38
CA ALA A 136 -6.49 -10.42 1.32
C ALA A 136 -5.94 -10.75 2.70
N GLU A 137 -4.82 -11.47 2.76
CA GLU A 137 -4.16 -11.85 4.01
C GLU A 137 -3.62 -10.62 4.75
N ILE A 138 -3.05 -9.67 4.03
CA ILE A 138 -2.55 -8.43 4.64
C ILE A 138 -3.71 -7.60 5.18
N ILE A 139 -4.78 -7.47 4.42
CA ILE A 139 -5.96 -6.71 4.87
C ILE A 139 -6.58 -7.37 6.10
N ALA A 140 -6.67 -8.71 6.13
CA ALA A 140 -7.18 -9.44 7.29
C ALA A 140 -6.32 -9.20 8.53
N ALA A 141 -4.99 -9.27 8.38
CA ALA A 141 -4.06 -8.99 9.48
C ALA A 141 -4.20 -7.55 9.98
N ALA A 142 -4.37 -6.60 9.06
CA ALA A 142 -4.57 -5.20 9.42
C ALA A 142 -5.90 -5.00 10.16
N ALA A 143 -6.97 -5.66 9.72
CA ALA A 143 -8.27 -5.59 10.38
C ALA A 143 -8.22 -6.13 11.81
N GLU A 144 -7.51 -7.25 12.01
CA GLU A 144 -7.30 -7.80 13.37
C GLU A 144 -6.56 -6.79 14.25
N ARG A 145 -5.53 -6.15 13.73
CA ARG A 145 -4.75 -5.19 14.49
C ARG A 145 -5.59 -3.97 14.85
N MET A 146 -6.47 -3.52 13.96
CA MET A 146 -7.40 -2.42 14.23
C MET A 146 -8.40 -2.79 15.32
N ALA A 147 -8.92 -4.01 15.30
CA ALA A 147 -9.84 -4.51 16.32
C ALA A 147 -9.18 -4.60 17.69
N LEU A 148 -7.93 -5.09 17.75
CA LEU A 148 -7.16 -5.13 19.00
C LEU A 148 -6.93 -3.73 19.59
N ALA A 149 -6.63 -2.75 18.76
CA ALA A 149 -6.43 -1.38 19.22
C ALA A 149 -7.68 -0.80 19.86
N ARG A 150 -8.88 -1.17 19.39
CA ARG A 150 -10.14 -0.72 19.97
C ARG A 150 -10.43 -1.34 21.33
N GLN A 151 -9.84 -2.49 21.62
CA GLN A 151 -10.03 -3.22 22.88
C GLN A 151 -9.08 -2.80 23.97
N LEU A 152 -8.00 -2.08 23.65
CA LEU A 152 -7.04 -1.60 24.63
C LEU A 152 -7.60 -0.42 25.40
N PRO A 153 -7.39 -0.36 26.73
CA PRO A 153 -7.80 0.82 27.50
C PRO A 153 -7.07 2.05 27.00
N LYS A 154 -7.81 3.15 26.90
CA LYS A 154 -7.20 4.44 26.60
C LYS A 154 -6.43 4.91 27.84
N SER A 155 -5.13 5.08 27.68
CA SER A 155 -4.27 5.63 28.74
C SER A 155 -4.35 7.14 28.78
#